data_083c43ab8ea10a89b5aaada4e7925dca
#
_entry.id   083c43ab8ea10a89b5aaada4e7925dca
#
_cell.length_a   1.000
_cell.length_b   1.000
_cell.length_c   1.000
_cell.angle_alpha   90.00
_cell.angle_beta   90.00
_cell.angle_gamma   90.00
#
_symmetry.space_group_name_H-M   'P 1'
#
loop_
_entity.id
_entity.type
_entity.pdbx_description
1 polymer ?
#
loop_
_entity_poly.entity_id
_entity_poly.type
_entity_poly.pdbx_seq_one_letter_code
_entity_poly.pdbx_strand_id
1 'polypeptide(L)'
;MAKNEQVRDAFVTEEKIDREAKAHLRYVRISPRKVQIVCDLIRGKSVASAEAILMATPKAASQLLLKLLKSAEANAENNHGMDPELLYVAEVFANPGPIMKRAMPRAQGRSYRINKRTSHISIVLREMD
;
A
#
# COMPACT_ATOMS: atom_id res chain seq x y z
N MET A 1 27.69 30.31 9.27
CA MET A 1 26.94 30.21 8.01
C MET A 1 27.32 29.00 7.18
N ALA A 2 28.60 28.67 7.07
CA ALA A 2 29.02 27.47 6.35
C ALA A 2 28.38 26.18 6.88
N LYS A 3 28.19 26.07 8.19
CA LYS A 3 27.53 24.90 8.80
C LYS A 3 26.06 24.77 8.40
N ASN A 4 25.37 25.92 8.23
CA ASN A 4 23.97 25.90 7.85
C ASN A 4 23.78 25.51 6.39
N GLU A 5 24.68 25.91 5.52
CA GLU A 5 24.65 25.50 4.12
C GLU A 5 24.94 24.03 3.96
N GLN A 6 25.93 23.50 4.68
CA GLN A 6 26.25 22.08 4.66
C GLN A 6 25.11 21.23 5.19
N VAL A 7 24.43 21.68 6.25
CA VAL A 7 23.28 21.00 6.80
C VAL A 7 22.10 21.03 5.80
N ARG A 8 21.91 22.14 5.11
CA ARG A 8 20.86 22.24 4.07
C ARG A 8 21.13 21.29 2.93
N ASP A 9 22.38 21.24 2.45
CA ASP A 9 22.74 20.37 1.33
C ASP A 9 22.60 18.89 1.74
N ALA A 10 23.07 18.54 2.93
CA ALA A 10 22.92 17.19 3.46
C ALA A 10 21.43 16.82 3.63
N PHE A 11 20.63 17.74 4.15
CA PHE A 11 19.19 17.54 4.34
C PHE A 11 18.47 17.36 3.00
N VAL A 12 18.78 18.21 2.01
CA VAL A 12 18.20 18.10 0.67
C VAL A 12 18.59 16.77 0.02
N THR A 13 19.83 16.33 0.19
CA THR A 13 20.29 15.06 -0.35
C THR A 13 19.56 13.88 0.31
N GLU A 14 19.42 13.90 1.63
CA GLU A 14 18.67 12.88 2.37
C GLU A 14 17.19 12.89 1.95
N GLU A 15 16.59 14.08 1.86
CA GLU A 15 15.21 14.22 1.42
C GLU A 15 15.01 13.64 0.02
N LYS A 16 15.96 13.85 -0.86
CA LYS A 16 15.93 13.31 -2.22
C LYS A 16 16.09 11.81 -2.26
N ILE A 17 16.95 11.24 -1.39
CA ILE A 17 17.17 9.81 -1.28
C ILE A 17 15.98 9.13 -0.60
N ASP A 18 15.46 9.74 0.46
CA ASP A 18 14.37 9.20 1.27
C ASP A 18 12.99 9.65 0.78
N ARG A 19 12.94 10.23 -0.40
CA ARG A 19 11.71 10.79 -0.94
C ARG A 19 10.79 9.66 -1.37
N GLU A 20 9.81 9.43 -0.55
CA GLU A 20 8.85 8.35 -0.71
C GLU A 20 7.44 8.89 -0.51
N ALA A 21 6.54 8.49 -1.37
CA ALA A 21 5.12 8.74 -1.17
C ALA A 21 4.50 7.49 -0.59
N LYS A 22 3.83 7.63 0.54
CA LYS A 22 3.23 6.50 1.25
C LYS A 22 1.73 6.67 1.32
N ALA A 23 1.03 5.55 1.24
CA ALA A 23 -0.40 5.51 1.51
C ALA A 23 -0.71 4.25 2.30
N HIS A 24 -1.61 4.38 3.26
CA HIS A 24 -2.00 3.28 4.13
C HIS A 24 -3.51 3.13 4.12
N LEU A 25 -3.95 1.89 4.12
CA LEU A 25 -5.36 1.54 4.28
C LEU A 25 -5.45 0.56 5.43
N ARG A 26 -6.16 0.95 6.49
CA ARG A 26 -6.20 0.19 7.73
C ARG A 26 -7.56 -0.45 7.95
N TYR A 27 -7.57 -1.56 8.67
CA TYR A 27 -8.78 -2.28 9.08
C TYR A 27 -9.67 -2.71 7.90
N VAL A 28 -9.05 -3.09 6.80
CA VAL A 28 -9.77 -3.60 5.64
C VAL A 28 -10.22 -5.02 5.93
N ARG A 29 -11.47 -5.32 5.64
CA ARG A 29 -12.07 -6.63 5.94
C ARG A 29 -11.80 -7.64 4.83
N ILE A 30 -10.53 -7.86 4.55
CA ILE A 30 -10.05 -8.87 3.61
C ILE A 30 -8.87 -9.58 4.28
N SER A 31 -8.75 -10.89 4.06
CA SER A 31 -7.63 -11.65 4.59
C SER A 31 -6.30 -11.10 4.05
N PRO A 32 -5.28 -10.90 4.90
CA PRO A 32 -3.96 -10.44 4.44
C PRO A 32 -3.37 -11.32 3.36
N ARG A 33 -3.59 -12.63 3.43
CA ARG A 33 -3.08 -13.59 2.46
C ARG A 33 -3.63 -13.34 1.06
N LYS A 34 -4.92 -13.01 0.96
CA LYS A 34 -5.56 -12.70 -0.33
C LYS A 34 -5.05 -11.39 -0.91
N VAL A 35 -4.84 -10.39 -0.06
CA VAL A 35 -4.27 -9.11 -0.48
C VAL A 35 -2.83 -9.28 -0.93
N GLN A 36 -2.06 -10.08 -0.21
CA GLN A 36 -0.65 -10.32 -0.51
C GLN A 36 -0.46 -10.89 -1.92
N ILE A 37 -1.35 -11.78 -2.35
CA ILE A 37 -1.30 -12.37 -3.70
C ILE A 37 -1.38 -11.27 -4.75
N VAL A 38 -2.28 -10.31 -4.57
CA VAL A 38 -2.42 -9.19 -5.52
C VAL A 38 -1.26 -8.21 -5.39
N CYS A 39 -0.76 -7.97 -4.18
CA CYS A 39 0.41 -7.13 -3.96
C CYS A 39 1.63 -7.64 -4.73
N ASP A 40 1.82 -8.94 -4.78
CA ASP A 40 2.95 -9.54 -5.49
C ASP A 40 2.92 -9.27 -6.99
N LEU A 41 1.73 -9.05 -7.55
CA LEU A 41 1.56 -8.76 -8.98
C LEU A 41 2.06 -7.36 -9.35
N ILE A 42 1.95 -6.42 -8.44
CA ILE A 42 2.27 -5.01 -8.74
C ILE A 42 3.60 -4.54 -8.18
N ARG A 43 4.24 -5.35 -7.35
CA ARG A 43 5.52 -4.96 -6.73
C ARG A 43 6.60 -4.77 -7.78
N GLY A 44 7.29 -3.62 -7.72
CA GLY A 44 8.36 -3.30 -8.65
C GLY A 44 7.89 -2.79 -10.01
N LYS A 45 6.60 -2.64 -10.22
CA LYS A 45 6.05 -2.15 -11.49
C LYS A 45 5.88 -0.63 -11.45
N SER A 46 5.92 0.01 -12.63
CA SER A 46 5.57 1.42 -12.72
C SER A 46 4.11 1.63 -12.32
N VAL A 47 3.77 2.82 -11.89
CA VAL A 47 2.39 3.13 -11.47
C VAL A 47 1.40 2.85 -12.60
N ALA A 48 1.74 3.26 -13.82
CA ALA A 48 0.86 3.00 -14.98
C ALA A 48 0.65 1.51 -15.21
N SER A 49 1.70 0.71 -15.17
CA SER A 49 1.60 -0.74 -15.31
C SER A 49 0.83 -1.39 -14.16
N ALA A 50 1.07 -0.92 -12.93
CA ALA A 50 0.36 -1.43 -11.76
C ALA A 50 -1.13 -1.16 -11.85
N GLU A 51 -1.53 0.04 -12.27
CA GLU A 51 -2.95 0.37 -12.48
C GLU A 51 -3.59 -0.55 -13.51
N ALA A 52 -2.91 -0.77 -14.64
CA ALA A 52 -3.41 -1.66 -15.69
C ALA A 52 -3.59 -3.09 -15.17
N ILE A 53 -2.62 -3.60 -14.43
CA ILE A 53 -2.68 -4.93 -13.82
C ILE A 53 -3.87 -5.04 -12.86
N LEU A 54 -4.05 -4.05 -12.00
CA LEU A 54 -5.14 -4.06 -11.02
C LEU A 54 -6.51 -3.97 -11.68
N MET A 55 -6.63 -3.20 -12.75
CA MET A 55 -7.88 -3.12 -13.51
C MET A 55 -8.21 -4.45 -14.21
N ALA A 56 -7.20 -5.17 -14.66
CA ALA A 56 -7.38 -6.44 -15.35
C ALA A 56 -7.58 -7.63 -14.41
N THR A 57 -7.24 -7.49 -13.12
CA THR A 57 -7.33 -8.58 -12.16
C THR A 57 -8.71 -8.62 -11.50
N PRO A 58 -9.49 -9.69 -11.69
CA PRO A 58 -10.86 -9.76 -11.16
C PRO A 58 -10.89 -10.26 -9.72
N LYS A 59 -10.26 -9.53 -8.82
CA LYS A 59 -10.23 -9.87 -7.38
C LYS A 59 -10.71 -8.67 -6.56
N ALA A 60 -11.37 -8.97 -5.43
CA ALA A 60 -11.87 -7.91 -4.55
C ALA A 60 -10.77 -6.99 -4.04
N ALA A 61 -9.60 -7.56 -3.73
CA ALA A 61 -8.45 -6.80 -3.26
C ALA A 61 -7.92 -5.82 -4.31
N SER A 62 -8.12 -6.12 -5.60
CA SER A 62 -7.61 -5.28 -6.70
C SER A 62 -8.22 -3.88 -6.69
N GLN A 63 -9.52 -3.77 -6.43
CA GLN A 63 -10.20 -2.48 -6.38
C GLN A 63 -9.69 -1.63 -5.21
N LEU A 64 -9.47 -2.26 -4.06
CA LEU A 64 -8.93 -1.57 -2.88
C LEU A 64 -7.51 -1.09 -3.12
N LEU A 65 -6.68 -1.94 -3.72
CA LEU A 65 -5.31 -1.58 -4.05
C LEU A 65 -5.26 -0.48 -5.11
N LEU A 66 -6.17 -0.49 -6.07
CA LEU A 66 -6.25 0.55 -7.08
C LEU A 66 -6.54 1.92 -6.46
N LYS A 67 -7.49 1.98 -5.52
CA LYS A 67 -7.80 3.20 -4.79
C LYS A 67 -6.61 3.67 -3.96
N LEU A 68 -5.95 2.74 -3.29
CA LEU A 68 -4.78 3.04 -2.47
C LEU A 68 -3.63 3.54 -3.34
N LEU A 69 -3.41 2.93 -4.50
CA LEU A 69 -2.39 3.34 -5.45
C LEU A 69 -2.63 4.76 -5.96
N LYS A 70 -3.87 5.09 -6.31
CA LYS A 70 -4.25 6.44 -6.72
C LYS A 70 -4.04 7.45 -5.61
N SER A 71 -4.34 7.08 -4.37
CA SER A 71 -4.11 7.93 -3.21
C SER A 71 -2.61 8.19 -3.02
N ALA A 72 -1.78 7.17 -3.15
CA ALA A 72 -0.33 7.31 -3.05
C ALA A 72 0.24 8.17 -4.18
N GLU A 73 -0.26 7.99 -5.39
CA GLU A 73 0.13 8.79 -6.56
C GLU A 73 -0.22 10.27 -6.35
N ALA A 74 -1.43 10.56 -5.88
CA ALA A 74 -1.85 11.91 -5.57
C ALA A 74 -0.99 12.53 -4.46
N ASN A 75 -0.65 11.74 -3.44
CA ASN A 75 0.22 12.17 -2.37
C ASN A 75 1.63 12.50 -2.88
N ALA A 76 2.16 11.67 -3.79
CA ALA A 76 3.46 11.91 -4.41
C ALA A 76 3.47 13.23 -5.19
N GLU A 77 2.45 13.44 -5.99
CA GLU A 77 2.35 14.63 -6.85
C GLU A 77 2.09 15.90 -6.05
N ASN A 78 1.11 15.89 -5.16
CA ASN A 78 0.65 17.09 -4.46
C ASN A 78 1.50 17.45 -3.25
N ASN A 79 1.97 16.48 -2.50
CA ASN A 79 2.70 16.75 -1.25
C ASN A 79 4.21 16.70 -1.40
N HIS A 80 4.70 15.92 -2.35
CA HIS A 80 6.13 15.73 -2.56
C HIS A 80 6.65 16.28 -3.89
N GLY A 81 5.77 16.75 -4.77
CA GLY A 81 6.17 17.31 -6.06
C GLY A 81 6.88 16.31 -6.96
N MET A 82 6.58 15.04 -6.83
CA MET A 82 7.21 13.98 -7.62
C MET A 82 6.56 13.89 -9.00
N ASP A 83 7.35 13.48 -10.00
CA ASP A 83 6.86 13.29 -11.36
C ASP A 83 6.10 11.96 -11.44
N PRO A 84 4.78 11.99 -11.75
CA PRO A 84 4.00 10.75 -11.81
C PRO A 84 4.49 9.77 -12.87
N GLU A 85 5.15 10.23 -13.93
CA GLU A 85 5.66 9.34 -14.97
C GLU A 85 6.86 8.51 -14.51
N LEU A 86 7.57 8.99 -13.50
CA LEU A 86 8.75 8.31 -12.95
C LEU A 86 8.43 7.41 -11.76
N LEU A 87 7.20 7.44 -11.26
CA LEU A 87 6.83 6.68 -10.08
C LEU A 87 6.74 5.19 -10.35
N TYR A 88 7.21 4.41 -9.39
CA TYR A 88 7.06 2.97 -9.40
C TYR A 88 6.70 2.48 -7.99
N VAL A 89 6.10 1.30 -7.92
CA VAL A 89 5.74 0.69 -6.65
C VAL A 89 6.99 0.07 -6.04
N ALA A 90 7.62 0.79 -5.13
CA ALA A 90 8.84 0.32 -4.48
C ALA A 90 8.55 -0.79 -3.47
N GLU A 91 7.53 -0.56 -2.64
CA GLU A 91 7.11 -1.52 -1.64
C GLU A 91 5.59 -1.54 -1.59
N VAL A 92 5.03 -2.71 -1.47
CA VAL A 92 3.61 -2.92 -1.22
C VAL A 92 3.47 -4.19 -0.38
N PHE A 93 2.74 -4.09 0.70
CA PHE A 93 2.56 -5.22 1.59
C PHE A 93 1.26 -5.10 2.37
N ALA A 94 0.81 -6.24 2.85
CA ALA A 94 -0.36 -6.34 3.70
C ALA A 94 0.03 -7.01 5.00
N ASN A 95 -0.24 -6.34 6.11
CA ASN A 95 -0.01 -6.88 7.44
C ASN A 95 -1.34 -7.32 8.07
N PRO A 96 -1.35 -8.37 8.90
CA PRO A 96 -2.57 -8.77 9.58
C PRO A 96 -3.00 -7.71 10.59
N GLY A 97 -4.29 -7.41 10.57
CA GLY A 97 -4.93 -6.57 11.58
C GLY A 97 -5.65 -7.42 12.62
N PRO A 98 -6.43 -6.78 13.49
CA PRO A 98 -7.19 -7.50 14.49
C PRO A 98 -8.16 -8.51 13.85
N ILE A 99 -8.29 -9.67 14.48
CA ILE A 99 -9.22 -10.69 14.04
C ILE A 99 -10.52 -10.52 14.81
N MET A 100 -11.62 -10.33 14.09
CA MET A 100 -12.94 -10.27 14.69
C MET A 100 -13.48 -11.69 14.78
N LYS A 101 -13.62 -12.18 16.00
CA LYS A 101 -14.12 -13.52 16.25
C LYS A 101 -15.64 -13.49 16.34
N ARG A 102 -16.27 -14.38 15.60
CA ARG A 102 -17.72 -14.56 15.63
C ARG A 102 -18.03 -16.02 15.86
N ALA A 103 -19.16 -16.31 16.50
CA ALA A 103 -19.65 -17.66 16.69
C ALA A 103 -20.85 -17.88 15.77
N MET A 104 -20.86 -19.02 15.08
CA MET A 104 -21.98 -19.41 14.26
C MET A 104 -22.65 -20.62 14.91
N PRO A 105 -23.92 -20.53 15.32
CA PRO A 105 -24.63 -21.69 15.87
C PRO A 105 -24.77 -22.78 14.83
N ARG A 106 -24.53 -24.02 15.27
CA ARG A 106 -24.71 -25.21 14.44
C ARG A 106 -25.70 -26.15 15.12
N ALA A 107 -26.12 -27.18 14.41
CA ALA A 107 -27.03 -28.18 14.94
C ALA A 107 -26.47 -28.84 16.22
N GLN A 108 -27.32 -29.29 17.12
CA GLN A 108 -26.97 -29.95 18.39
C GLN A 108 -26.30 -29.02 19.42
N GLY A 109 -26.59 -27.71 19.37
CA GLY A 109 -26.08 -26.76 20.36
C GLY A 109 -24.60 -26.43 20.23
N ARG A 110 -23.94 -26.88 19.15
CA ARG A 110 -22.55 -26.58 18.90
C ARG A 110 -22.42 -25.24 18.20
N SER A 111 -21.40 -24.49 18.55
CA SER A 111 -21.06 -23.25 17.86
C SER A 111 -19.69 -23.39 17.21
N TYR A 112 -19.56 -22.85 16.01
CA TYR A 112 -18.28 -22.79 15.30
C TYR A 112 -17.76 -21.38 15.31
N ARG A 113 -16.46 -21.25 15.60
CA ARG A 113 -15.81 -19.95 15.59
C ARG A 113 -15.51 -19.53 14.16
N ILE A 114 -15.93 -18.33 13.80
CA ILE A 114 -15.60 -17.71 12.51
C ILE A 114 -14.63 -16.59 12.79
N ASN A 115 -13.46 -16.65 12.17
CA ASN A 115 -12.45 -15.60 12.26
C ASN A 115 -12.60 -14.68 11.06
N LYS A 116 -13.07 -13.45 11.30
CA LYS A 116 -13.11 -12.41 10.28
C LYS A 116 -11.82 -11.64 10.35
N ARG A 117 -10.97 -11.85 9.35
CA ARG A 117 -9.64 -11.24 9.33
C ARG A 117 -9.70 -9.85 8.72
N THR A 118 -8.84 -8.99 9.22
CA THR A 118 -8.64 -7.65 8.67
C THR A 118 -7.20 -7.50 8.25
N SER A 119 -6.95 -6.52 7.38
CA SER A 119 -5.61 -6.24 6.86
C SER A 119 -5.30 -4.77 6.96
N HIS A 120 -4.02 -4.48 7.15
CA HIS A 120 -3.46 -3.15 6.99
C HIS A 120 -2.58 -3.17 5.75
N ILE A 121 -2.93 -2.37 4.76
CA ILE A 121 -2.22 -2.36 3.48
C ILE A 121 -1.40 -1.08 3.40
N SER A 122 -0.15 -1.20 2.96
CA SER A 122 0.73 -0.06 2.79
C SER A 122 1.36 -0.11 1.39
N ILE A 123 1.41 1.04 0.73
CA ILE A 123 2.10 1.22 -0.54
C ILE A 123 3.12 2.33 -0.39
N VAL A 124 4.31 2.10 -0.88
CA VAL A 124 5.38 3.08 -0.94
C VAL A 124 5.77 3.26 -2.40
N LEU A 125 5.68 4.49 -2.88
CA LEU A 125 6.08 4.86 -4.24
C LEU A 125 7.39 5.65 -4.19
N ARG A 126 8.25 5.39 -5.15
CA ARG A 126 9.52 6.11 -5.34
C ARG A 126 9.65 6.51 -6.80
N GLU A 127 10.48 7.50 -7.06
CA GLU A 127 10.83 7.88 -8.44
C GLU A 127 11.94 6.98 -8.95
N MET A 128 11.83 6.57 -10.21
CA MET A 128 12.91 5.86 -10.91
C MET A 128 14.03 6.83 -11.25
N ASP A 129 15.24 6.36 -11.18
CA ASP A 129 16.42 7.12 -11.58
C ASP A 129 16.54 7.25 -13.10
#